data_02c2506213948c8551532d7e72a3a225
#
_entry.id   02c2506213948c8551532d7e72a3a225
#
_cell.length_a   1.000
_cell.length_b   1.000
_cell.length_c   1.000
_cell.angle_alpha   90.00
_cell.angle_beta   90.00
_cell.angle_gamma   90.00
#
_symmetry.space_group_name_H-M   'P 1'
#
loop_
_entity.id
_entity.type
_entity.pdbx_description
1 polymer ?
#
loop_
_entity_poly.entity_id
_entity_poly.type
_entity_poly.pdbx_seq_one_letter_code
_entity_poly.pdbx_strand_id
1 'polypeptide(L)'
;VMELARYMIAGSFIAISGVCARLSKRPLCRGLIVLAAALLVSAVTYLIGAPAYWGILHLLGVCMLLYAAARRRWEALPGIYACGATLLIFALTFMLPIRVRVGVPFLFPFGLRTAAFASADYYPLLPWGALFFAAAAAGERLGDMPPEKKYASAPRALAWLSRRSLLIYLVHQPVLFALAALLQRAAQGA
;
A
#
# COMPACT_ATOMS: atom_id res chain seq x y z
N VAL A 1 -8.66 -17.24 9.78
CA VAL A 1 -9.52 -16.02 9.91
C VAL A 1 -8.65 -14.76 9.98
N MET A 2 -7.61 -14.69 10.81
CA MET A 2 -6.75 -13.49 10.96
C MET A 2 -6.00 -13.11 9.69
N GLU A 3 -5.43 -14.08 8.95
CA GLU A 3 -4.74 -13.82 7.68
C GLU A 3 -5.67 -13.24 6.61
N LEU A 4 -6.89 -13.80 6.50
CA LEU A 4 -7.88 -13.29 5.56
C LEU A 4 -8.27 -11.84 5.88
N ALA A 5 -8.52 -11.53 7.16
CA ALA A 5 -8.82 -10.17 7.59
C ALA A 5 -7.68 -9.19 7.25
N ARG A 6 -6.43 -9.60 7.47
CA ARG A 6 -5.23 -8.82 7.10
C ARG A 6 -5.20 -8.51 5.60
N TYR A 7 -5.41 -9.51 4.75
CA TYR A 7 -5.44 -9.31 3.30
C TYR A 7 -6.59 -8.44 2.83
N MET A 8 -7.77 -8.57 3.44
CA MET A 8 -8.93 -7.74 3.12
C MET A 8 -8.70 -6.27 3.50
N ILE A 9 -8.16 -6.01 4.69
CA ILE A 9 -7.82 -4.65 5.16
C ILE A 9 -6.73 -4.02 4.28
N ALA A 10 -5.64 -4.75 4.05
CA ALA A 10 -4.55 -4.26 3.22
C ALA A 10 -5.00 -4.03 1.76
N GLY A 11 -5.75 -4.97 1.19
CA GLY A 11 -6.28 -4.87 -0.16
C GLY A 11 -7.21 -3.67 -0.34
N SER A 12 -8.12 -3.43 0.60
CA SER A 12 -8.99 -2.26 0.56
C SER A 12 -8.21 -0.94 0.66
N PHE A 13 -7.19 -0.89 1.52
CA PHE A 13 -6.32 0.27 1.65
C PHE A 13 -5.51 0.55 0.36
N ILE A 14 -4.96 -0.49 -0.26
CA ILE A 14 -4.24 -0.40 -1.54
C ILE A 14 -5.20 0.08 -2.65
N ALA A 15 -6.40 -0.48 -2.73
CA ALA A 15 -7.40 -0.08 -3.73
C ALA A 15 -7.83 1.38 -3.57
N ILE A 16 -8.15 1.80 -2.35
CA ILE A 16 -8.50 3.21 -2.07
C ILE A 16 -7.33 4.14 -2.46
N SER A 17 -6.09 3.74 -2.17
CA SER A 17 -4.90 4.52 -2.53
C SER A 17 -4.73 4.64 -4.05
N GLY A 18 -5.05 3.60 -4.83
CA GLY A 18 -5.06 3.62 -6.29
C GLY A 18 -6.08 4.61 -6.85
N VAL A 19 -7.32 4.58 -6.36
CA VAL A 19 -8.35 5.57 -6.71
C VAL A 19 -7.90 6.99 -6.37
N CYS A 20 -7.35 7.20 -5.18
CA CYS A 20 -6.84 8.49 -4.73
C CYS A 20 -5.68 9.00 -5.59
N ALA A 21 -4.82 8.11 -6.10
CA ALA A 21 -3.74 8.47 -7.01
C ALA A 21 -4.29 9.02 -8.35
N ARG A 22 -5.33 8.39 -8.90
CA ARG A 22 -6.04 8.88 -10.11
C ARG A 22 -6.61 10.28 -9.92
N LEU A 23 -7.29 10.50 -8.80
CA LEU A 23 -7.92 11.77 -8.46
C LEU A 23 -6.93 12.86 -8.01
N SER A 24 -5.67 12.51 -7.79
CA SER A 24 -4.67 13.43 -7.26
C SER A 24 -4.14 14.38 -8.34
N LYS A 25 -4.05 15.68 -8.00
CA LYS A 25 -3.40 16.69 -8.84
C LYS A 25 -1.86 16.56 -8.86
N ARG A 26 -1.27 15.98 -7.81
CA ARG A 26 0.19 15.87 -7.62
C ARG A 26 0.57 14.47 -7.12
N PRO A 27 0.37 13.41 -7.92
CA PRO A 27 0.65 12.04 -7.50
C PRO A 27 2.15 11.81 -7.23
N LEU A 28 3.04 12.47 -7.98
CA LEU A 28 4.49 12.40 -7.78
C LEU A 28 4.91 12.86 -6.38
N CYS A 29 4.50 14.07 -5.96
CA CYS A 29 4.84 14.60 -4.65
C CYS A 29 4.31 13.70 -3.52
N ARG A 30 3.09 13.18 -3.66
CA ARG A 30 2.52 12.23 -2.69
C ARG A 30 3.30 10.94 -2.63
N GLY A 31 3.68 10.38 -3.79
CA GLY A 31 4.50 9.17 -3.87
C GLY A 31 5.85 9.35 -3.18
N LEU A 32 6.52 10.49 -3.38
CA LEU A 32 7.79 10.80 -2.72
C LEU A 32 7.63 10.92 -1.19
N ILE A 33 6.58 11.58 -0.71
CA ILE A 33 6.31 11.71 0.74
C ILE A 33 6.05 10.34 1.36
N VAL A 34 5.22 9.50 0.72
CA VAL A 34 4.91 8.16 1.21
C VAL A 34 6.16 7.28 1.20
N LEU A 35 7.00 7.37 0.16
CA LEU A 35 8.24 6.60 0.09
C LEU A 35 9.26 7.05 1.13
N ALA A 36 9.39 8.37 1.38
CA ALA A 36 10.23 8.89 2.45
C ALA A 36 9.77 8.40 3.83
N ALA A 37 8.46 8.38 4.07
CA ALA A 37 7.88 7.80 5.28
C ALA A 37 8.17 6.28 5.40
N ALA A 38 8.11 5.55 4.28
CA ALA A 38 8.44 4.12 4.23
C ALA A 38 9.90 3.88 4.63
N LEU A 39 10.83 4.65 4.08
CA LEU A 39 12.26 4.56 4.41
C LEU A 39 12.52 4.90 5.88
N LEU A 40 11.84 5.90 6.43
CA LEU A 40 11.91 6.23 7.86
C LEU A 40 11.45 5.04 8.73
N VAL A 41 10.32 4.43 8.39
CA VAL A 41 9.82 3.23 9.10
C VAL A 41 10.83 2.09 9.02
N SER A 42 11.42 1.84 7.83
CA SER A 42 12.44 0.79 7.69
C SER A 42 13.69 1.08 8.53
N ALA A 43 14.15 2.32 8.58
CA ALA A 43 15.28 2.71 9.41
C ALA A 43 15.00 2.47 10.91
N VAL A 44 13.84 2.91 11.39
CA VAL A 44 13.43 2.71 12.79
C VAL A 44 13.27 1.23 13.12
N THR A 45 12.58 0.46 12.28
CA THR A 45 12.35 -0.98 12.52
C THR A 45 13.66 -1.79 12.44
N TYR A 46 14.61 -1.37 11.63
CA TYR A 46 15.95 -1.96 11.61
C TYR A 46 16.68 -1.74 12.93
N LEU A 47 16.63 -0.52 13.49
CA LEU A 47 17.28 -0.18 14.76
C LEU A 47 16.71 -0.95 15.98
N ILE A 48 15.42 -1.28 15.95
CA ILE A 48 14.78 -2.08 17.02
C ILE A 48 14.85 -3.61 16.80
N GLY A 49 15.59 -4.07 15.77
CA GLY A 49 15.78 -5.49 15.51
C GLY A 49 14.60 -6.22 14.86
N ALA A 50 13.59 -5.49 14.35
CA ALA A 50 12.42 -6.04 13.66
C ALA A 50 12.29 -5.43 12.24
N PRO A 51 13.24 -5.70 11.32
CA PRO A 51 13.32 -4.98 10.06
C PRO A 51 12.11 -5.20 9.15
N ALA A 52 11.53 -4.09 8.67
CA ALA A 52 10.51 -4.06 7.63
C ALA A 52 11.14 -3.58 6.33
N TYR A 53 11.62 -4.51 5.50
CA TYR A 53 12.36 -4.18 4.27
C TYR A 53 11.46 -3.69 3.14
N TRP A 54 10.23 -4.20 3.03
CA TRP A 54 9.29 -3.86 1.95
C TRP A 54 7.84 -3.95 2.42
N GLY A 55 7.43 -2.97 3.21
CA GLY A 55 6.07 -2.87 3.73
C GLY A 55 5.09 -2.18 2.77
N ILE A 56 3.85 -2.06 3.23
CA ILE A 56 2.75 -1.48 2.45
C ILE A 56 3.04 -0.03 2.00
N LEU A 57 3.77 0.76 2.80
CA LEU A 57 4.15 2.13 2.42
C LEU A 57 5.14 2.16 1.26
N HIS A 58 6.10 1.21 1.20
CA HIS A 58 7.03 1.09 0.07
C HIS A 58 6.25 0.78 -1.21
N LEU A 59 5.35 -0.20 -1.14
CA LEU A 59 4.46 -0.54 -2.25
C LEU A 59 3.70 0.69 -2.74
N LEU A 60 3.01 1.40 -1.84
CA LEU A 60 2.19 2.55 -2.22
C LEU A 60 3.02 3.71 -2.79
N GLY A 61 4.16 4.02 -2.16
CA GLY A 61 5.07 5.04 -2.65
C GLY A 61 5.54 4.74 -4.07
N VAL A 62 6.04 3.52 -4.31
CA VAL A 62 6.51 3.09 -5.64
C VAL A 62 5.36 3.07 -6.64
N CYS A 63 4.18 2.52 -6.30
CA CYS A 63 3.03 2.51 -7.21
C CYS A 63 2.58 3.93 -7.59
N MET A 64 2.57 4.88 -6.63
CA MET A 64 2.24 6.29 -6.92
C MET A 64 3.28 6.94 -7.85
N LEU A 65 4.57 6.64 -7.68
CA LEU A 65 5.63 7.14 -8.57
C LEU A 65 5.51 6.55 -9.97
N LEU A 66 5.30 5.24 -10.08
CA LEU A 66 5.08 4.56 -11.36
C LEU A 66 3.83 5.10 -12.06
N TYR A 67 2.74 5.29 -11.31
CA TYR A 67 1.53 5.91 -11.83
C TYR A 67 1.78 7.34 -12.34
N ALA A 68 2.50 8.15 -11.58
CA ALA A 68 2.83 9.51 -11.98
C ALA A 68 3.67 9.56 -13.26
N ALA A 69 4.66 8.66 -13.40
CA ALA A 69 5.51 8.54 -14.58
C ALA A 69 4.75 8.04 -15.81
N ALA A 70 3.86 7.07 -15.63
CA ALA A 70 3.07 6.47 -16.71
C ALA A 70 1.73 7.16 -16.95
N ARG A 71 1.39 8.23 -16.21
CA ARG A 71 0.06 8.82 -16.12
C ARG A 71 -0.59 9.05 -17.48
N ARG A 72 0.12 9.72 -18.40
CA ARG A 72 -0.42 10.05 -19.73
C ARG A 72 -0.79 8.81 -20.54
N ARG A 73 0.05 7.78 -20.50
CA ARG A 73 -0.18 6.50 -21.21
C ARG A 73 -1.29 5.70 -20.55
N TRP A 74 -1.31 5.69 -19.22
CA TRP A 74 -2.29 4.97 -18.44
C TRP A 74 -3.70 5.56 -18.60
N GLU A 75 -3.83 6.89 -18.56
CA GLU A 75 -5.09 7.59 -18.74
C GLU A 75 -5.60 7.60 -20.19
N ALA A 76 -4.76 7.28 -21.16
CA ALA A 76 -5.18 7.08 -22.55
C ALA A 76 -5.83 5.70 -22.81
N LEU A 77 -5.65 4.74 -21.89
CA LEU A 77 -6.28 3.43 -22.01
C LEU A 77 -7.72 3.48 -21.46
N PRO A 78 -8.72 2.89 -22.16
CA PRO A 78 -10.05 2.77 -21.58
C PRO A 78 -10.02 2.04 -20.25
N GLY A 79 -10.57 2.65 -19.22
CA GLY A 79 -10.45 2.16 -17.84
C GLY A 79 -10.93 0.73 -17.62
N ILE A 80 -11.91 0.28 -18.43
CA ILE A 80 -12.42 -1.09 -18.33
C ILE A 80 -11.35 -2.13 -18.73
N TYR A 81 -10.57 -1.87 -19.79
CA TYR A 81 -9.52 -2.77 -20.24
C TYR A 81 -8.31 -2.72 -19.31
N ALA A 82 -7.93 -1.52 -18.87
CA ALA A 82 -6.85 -1.34 -17.90
C ALA A 82 -7.17 -2.02 -16.56
N CYS A 83 -8.39 -1.90 -16.07
CA CYS A 83 -8.86 -2.57 -14.86
C CYS A 83 -8.87 -4.11 -15.05
N GLY A 84 -9.44 -4.59 -16.13
CA GLY A 84 -9.50 -6.02 -16.42
C GLY A 84 -8.13 -6.67 -16.55
N ALA A 85 -7.22 -6.06 -17.30
CA ALA A 85 -5.85 -6.57 -17.49
C ALA A 85 -5.07 -6.60 -16.14
N THR A 86 -5.17 -5.56 -15.33
CA THR A 86 -4.48 -5.53 -14.04
C THR A 86 -5.09 -6.47 -13.00
N LEU A 87 -6.41 -6.67 -13.00
CA LEU A 87 -7.05 -7.69 -12.17
C LEU A 87 -6.65 -9.11 -12.59
N LEU A 88 -6.50 -9.35 -13.89
CA LEU A 88 -5.98 -10.64 -14.40
C LEU A 88 -4.53 -10.84 -13.92
N ILE A 89 -3.67 -9.83 -14.03
CA ILE A 89 -2.30 -9.89 -13.50
C ILE A 89 -2.32 -10.16 -11.99
N PHE A 90 -3.20 -9.50 -11.23
CA PHE A 90 -3.37 -9.75 -9.81
C PHE A 90 -3.73 -11.21 -9.54
N ALA A 91 -4.72 -11.77 -10.23
CA ALA A 91 -5.17 -13.13 -10.03
C ALA A 91 -4.07 -14.17 -10.39
N LEU A 92 -3.38 -13.98 -11.52
CA LEU A 92 -2.31 -14.86 -11.96
C LEU A 92 -1.07 -14.82 -11.04
N THR A 93 -0.76 -13.65 -10.48
CA THR A 93 0.44 -13.46 -9.65
C THR A 93 0.18 -13.62 -8.15
N PHE A 94 -1.07 -13.79 -7.73
CA PHE A 94 -1.42 -13.88 -6.31
C PHE A 94 -0.71 -15.04 -5.58
N MET A 95 -0.52 -16.16 -6.25
CA MET A 95 0.18 -17.32 -5.67
C MET A 95 1.70 -17.29 -5.85
N LEU A 96 2.24 -16.36 -6.62
CA LEU A 96 3.68 -16.29 -6.92
C LEU A 96 4.56 -16.13 -5.66
N PRO A 97 4.28 -15.18 -4.76
CA PRO A 97 5.11 -14.95 -3.57
C PRO A 97 5.14 -16.12 -2.60
N ILE A 98 4.15 -17.00 -2.68
CA ILE A 98 4.01 -18.16 -1.79
C ILE A 98 4.78 -19.35 -2.34
N ARG A 99 4.79 -19.54 -3.66
CA ARG A 99 5.29 -20.77 -4.32
C ARG A 99 6.69 -20.64 -4.90
N VAL A 100 7.09 -19.44 -5.32
CA VAL A 100 8.37 -19.23 -6.00
C VAL A 100 9.41 -18.69 -5.05
N ARG A 101 10.51 -19.43 -4.90
CA ARG A 101 11.70 -18.98 -4.17
C ARG A 101 12.87 -18.93 -5.12
N VAL A 102 13.63 -17.84 -5.06
CA VAL A 102 14.76 -17.59 -5.96
C VAL A 102 16.03 -17.36 -5.15
N GLY A 103 17.19 -17.68 -5.75
CA GLY A 103 18.49 -17.44 -5.13
C GLY A 103 18.96 -15.98 -5.16
N VAL A 104 18.20 -15.08 -5.81
CA VAL A 104 18.59 -13.68 -6.01
C VAL A 104 17.89 -12.78 -4.98
N PRO A 105 18.63 -12.14 -4.04
CA PRO A 105 18.02 -11.39 -2.93
C PRO A 105 17.30 -10.12 -3.39
N PHE A 106 17.70 -9.49 -4.51
CA PHE A 106 17.12 -8.21 -4.94
C PHE A 106 15.74 -8.29 -5.61
N LEU A 107 15.19 -9.49 -5.81
CA LEU A 107 13.89 -9.68 -6.45
C LEU A 107 12.71 -9.69 -5.46
N PHE A 108 12.97 -9.51 -4.17
CA PHE A 108 11.90 -9.47 -3.15
C PHE A 108 10.85 -8.38 -3.41
N PRO A 109 11.15 -7.19 -3.98
CA PRO A 109 10.10 -6.21 -4.24
C PRO A 109 9.04 -6.72 -5.24
N PHE A 110 9.41 -7.62 -6.13
CA PHE A 110 8.50 -8.23 -7.13
C PHE A 110 7.77 -9.48 -6.64
N GLY A 111 7.98 -9.89 -5.40
CA GLY A 111 7.33 -11.06 -4.83
C GLY A 111 8.18 -12.33 -4.84
N LEU A 112 9.39 -12.29 -5.41
CA LEU A 112 10.31 -13.41 -5.49
C LEU A 112 11.29 -13.34 -4.31
N ARG A 113 11.10 -14.22 -3.33
CA ARG A 113 11.86 -14.21 -2.07
C ARG A 113 12.92 -15.30 -2.02
N THR A 114 14.03 -15.03 -1.33
CA THR A 114 14.97 -16.08 -0.91
C THR A 114 14.40 -16.88 0.28
N ALA A 115 14.96 -18.07 0.54
CA ALA A 115 14.54 -18.88 1.68
C ALA A 115 14.79 -18.19 3.04
N ALA A 116 15.84 -17.37 3.11
CA ALA A 116 16.24 -16.65 4.33
C ALA A 116 15.55 -15.28 4.50
N PHE A 117 14.70 -14.86 3.54
CA PHE A 117 14.05 -13.55 3.62
C PHE A 117 12.97 -13.51 4.70
N ALA A 118 13.18 -12.68 5.71
CA ALA A 118 12.20 -12.37 6.74
C ALA A 118 11.98 -10.86 6.83
N SER A 119 10.74 -10.43 6.91
CA SER A 119 10.36 -9.02 7.07
C SER A 119 9.12 -8.93 7.94
N ALA A 120 9.09 -7.98 8.87
CA ALA A 120 7.97 -7.75 9.77
C ALA A 120 6.69 -7.35 9.00
N ASP A 121 6.86 -6.61 7.90
CA ASP A 121 5.79 -6.24 6.98
C ASP A 121 6.26 -6.52 5.55
N TYR A 122 5.41 -7.19 4.73
CA TYR A 122 5.79 -7.56 3.39
C TYR A 122 4.60 -7.55 2.43
N TYR A 123 4.61 -6.56 1.52
CA TYR A 123 3.64 -6.41 0.45
C TYR A 123 4.36 -6.19 -0.88
N PRO A 124 4.65 -7.26 -1.65
CA PRO A 124 5.38 -7.14 -2.91
C PRO A 124 4.57 -6.43 -3.98
N LEU A 125 5.29 -5.88 -4.97
CA LEU A 125 4.70 -5.17 -6.10
C LEU A 125 3.75 -6.08 -6.91
N LEU A 126 4.11 -7.36 -7.05
CA LEU A 126 3.22 -8.39 -7.56
C LEU A 126 2.80 -9.31 -6.41
N PRO A 127 1.51 -9.48 -6.15
CA PRO A 127 0.33 -9.02 -6.94
C PRO A 127 -0.20 -7.62 -6.59
N TRP A 128 0.18 -7.05 -5.44
CA TRP A 128 -0.51 -5.92 -4.82
C TRP A 128 -0.47 -4.62 -5.64
N GLY A 129 0.61 -4.38 -6.38
CA GLY A 129 0.69 -3.25 -7.31
C GLY A 129 -0.34 -3.36 -8.44
N ALA A 130 -0.61 -4.58 -8.93
CA ALA A 130 -1.65 -4.79 -9.93
C ALA A 130 -3.04 -4.39 -9.40
N LEU A 131 -3.34 -4.69 -8.13
CA LEU A 131 -4.57 -4.23 -7.46
C LEU A 131 -4.64 -2.70 -7.36
N PHE A 132 -3.52 -2.03 -7.03
CA PHE A 132 -3.44 -0.57 -7.02
C PHE A 132 -3.77 0.02 -8.39
N PHE A 133 -3.18 -0.51 -9.46
CA PHE A 133 -3.42 -0.02 -10.82
C PHE A 133 -4.82 -0.35 -11.32
N ALA A 134 -5.40 -1.48 -10.95
CA ALA A 134 -6.80 -1.80 -11.24
C ALA A 134 -7.74 -0.77 -10.60
N ALA A 135 -7.51 -0.44 -9.34
CA ALA A 135 -8.30 0.57 -8.63
C ALA A 135 -8.08 1.98 -9.19
N ALA A 136 -6.87 2.32 -9.62
CA ALA A 136 -6.60 3.58 -10.31
C ALA A 136 -7.36 3.68 -11.64
N ALA A 137 -7.47 2.58 -12.41
CA ALA A 137 -8.28 2.52 -13.62
C ALA A 137 -9.79 2.64 -13.31
N ALA A 138 -10.28 1.94 -12.29
CA ALA A 138 -11.67 2.05 -11.84
C ALA A 138 -12.03 3.48 -11.35
N GLY A 139 -11.05 4.22 -10.85
CA GLY A 139 -11.17 5.62 -10.42
C GLY A 139 -11.50 6.59 -11.55
N GLU A 140 -11.39 6.20 -12.83
CA GLU A 140 -11.81 7.00 -13.99
C GLU A 140 -13.27 7.43 -13.87
N ARG A 141 -14.16 6.49 -13.61
CA ARG A 141 -15.59 6.75 -13.44
C ARG A 141 -15.92 7.76 -12.33
N LEU A 142 -15.12 7.76 -11.26
CA LEU A 142 -15.25 8.76 -10.18
C LEU A 142 -14.68 10.12 -10.61
N GLY A 143 -13.68 10.12 -11.49
CA GLY A 143 -13.11 11.32 -12.11
C GLY A 143 -14.14 12.10 -12.92
N ASP A 144 -15.01 11.41 -13.63
CA ASP A 144 -16.02 11.97 -14.53
C ASP A 144 -17.32 12.40 -13.82
N MET A 145 -17.47 12.08 -12.53
CA MET A 145 -18.63 12.52 -11.76
C MET A 145 -18.63 14.04 -11.56
N PRO A 146 -19.81 14.70 -11.65
CA PRO A 146 -19.94 16.13 -11.38
C PRO A 146 -19.50 16.45 -9.93
N PRO A 147 -18.90 17.64 -9.71
CA PRO A 147 -18.35 18.05 -8.41
C PRO A 147 -19.34 17.91 -7.26
N GLU A 148 -20.61 18.22 -7.50
CA GLU A 148 -21.70 18.13 -6.52
C GLU A 148 -21.88 16.71 -5.98
N LYS A 149 -21.75 15.68 -6.82
CA LYS A 149 -21.83 14.27 -6.42
C LYS A 149 -20.52 13.77 -5.78
N LYS A 150 -19.35 14.32 -6.19
CA LYS A 150 -18.05 13.96 -5.60
C LYS A 150 -17.91 14.40 -4.15
N TYR A 151 -18.48 15.53 -3.79
CA TYR A 151 -18.30 16.18 -2.49
C TYR A 151 -19.58 16.24 -1.68
N ALA A 152 -20.64 15.56 -2.12
CA ALA A 152 -21.88 15.50 -1.37
C ALA A 152 -21.60 14.97 0.05
N SER A 153 -21.46 15.92 0.97
CA SER A 153 -21.48 15.75 2.41
C SER A 153 -20.50 14.75 3.03
N ALA A 154 -19.21 14.80 2.68
CA ALA A 154 -18.22 14.17 3.55
C ALA A 154 -18.17 14.94 4.89
N PRO A 155 -18.45 14.31 6.05
CA PRO A 155 -18.36 14.97 7.34
C PRO A 155 -16.98 15.64 7.52
N ARG A 156 -16.94 16.83 8.12
CA ARG A 156 -15.66 17.56 8.36
C ARG A 156 -14.62 16.69 9.07
N ALA A 157 -15.07 15.81 9.97
CA ALA A 157 -14.24 14.83 10.65
C ALA A 157 -13.56 13.86 9.68
N LEU A 158 -14.27 13.33 8.68
CA LEU A 158 -13.73 12.41 7.69
C LEU A 158 -12.70 13.10 6.79
N ALA A 159 -12.96 14.34 6.39
CA ALA A 159 -12.02 15.15 5.62
C ALA A 159 -10.75 15.50 6.42
N TRP A 160 -10.86 15.69 7.74
CA TRP A 160 -9.73 15.89 8.64
C TRP A 160 -8.91 14.60 8.78
N LEU A 161 -9.58 13.47 9.01
CA LEU A 161 -8.96 12.15 9.16
C LEU A 161 -8.21 11.74 7.88
N SER A 162 -8.81 11.95 6.70
CA SER A 162 -8.19 11.61 5.42
C SER A 162 -6.93 12.41 5.14
N ARG A 163 -6.87 13.68 5.56
CA ARG A 163 -5.68 14.53 5.43
C ARG A 163 -4.54 14.11 6.35
N ARG A 164 -4.84 13.42 7.45
CA ARG A 164 -3.85 12.99 8.46
C ARG A 164 -3.65 11.46 8.48
N SER A 165 -4.25 10.74 7.54
CA SER A 165 -4.18 9.28 7.48
C SER A 165 -2.75 8.72 7.49
N LEU A 166 -1.81 9.38 6.80
CA LEU A 166 -0.40 9.00 6.81
C LEU A 166 0.24 9.19 8.20
N LEU A 167 -0.04 10.32 8.86
CA LEU A 167 0.45 10.57 10.22
C LEU A 167 -0.12 9.56 11.23
N ILE A 168 -1.41 9.28 11.14
CA ILE A 168 -2.08 8.28 11.97
C ILE A 168 -1.44 6.91 11.75
N TYR A 169 -1.19 6.55 10.48
CA TYR A 169 -0.50 5.30 10.14
C TYR A 169 0.92 5.25 10.70
N LEU A 170 1.69 6.33 10.65
CA LEU A 170 3.05 6.36 11.20
C LEU A 170 3.07 6.27 12.73
N VAL A 171 2.11 6.90 13.39
CA VAL A 171 2.06 6.98 14.87
C VAL A 171 1.46 5.72 15.48
N HIS A 172 0.47 5.07 14.85
CA HIS A 172 -0.19 3.91 15.46
C HIS A 172 0.77 2.72 15.65
N GLN A 173 1.71 2.47 14.74
CA GLN A 173 2.65 1.36 14.86
C GLN A 173 3.56 1.47 16.09
N PRO A 174 4.31 2.58 16.31
CA PRO A 174 5.09 2.76 17.55
C PRO A 174 4.24 2.66 18.82
N VAL A 175 3.02 3.21 18.80
CA VAL A 175 2.10 3.14 19.94
C VAL A 175 1.70 1.70 20.25
N LEU A 176 1.34 0.91 19.23
CA LEU A 176 1.00 -0.50 19.40
C LEU A 176 2.20 -1.33 19.88
N PHE A 177 3.41 -1.06 19.37
CA PHE A 177 4.63 -1.73 19.85
C PHE A 177 4.94 -1.37 21.32
N ALA A 178 4.83 -0.09 21.69
CA ALA A 178 5.02 0.35 23.05
C ALA A 178 3.99 -0.29 24.01
N LEU A 179 2.73 -0.34 23.60
CA LEU A 179 1.66 -0.98 24.36
C LEU A 179 1.89 -2.49 24.52
N ALA A 180 2.26 -3.17 23.45
CA ALA A 180 2.59 -4.60 23.50
C ALA A 180 3.77 -4.89 24.43
N ALA A 181 4.83 -4.08 24.36
CA ALA A 181 5.99 -4.21 25.24
C ALA A 181 5.63 -3.98 26.72
N LEU A 182 4.76 -3.00 27.02
CA LEU A 182 4.26 -2.76 28.38
C LEU A 182 3.43 -3.93 28.89
N LEU A 183 2.53 -4.47 28.08
CA LEU A 183 1.70 -5.62 28.44
C LEU A 183 2.55 -6.88 28.69
N GLN A 184 3.59 -7.12 27.86
CA GLN A 184 4.51 -8.24 28.07
C GLN A 184 5.29 -8.10 29.39
N ARG A 185 5.78 -6.90 29.71
CA ARG A 185 6.45 -6.63 31.00
C ARG A 185 5.53 -6.84 32.19
N ALA A 186 4.29 -6.37 32.10
CA ALA A 186 3.28 -6.58 33.14
C ALA A 186 2.96 -8.07 33.35
N ALA A 187 2.89 -8.85 32.28
CA ALA A 187 2.64 -10.29 32.34
C ALA A 187 3.82 -11.11 32.84
N GLN A 188 5.06 -10.59 32.72
CA GLN A 188 6.29 -11.26 33.21
C GLN A 188 6.64 -10.87 34.66
N GLY A 189 6.07 -9.80 35.18
CA GLY A 189 6.29 -9.30 36.55
C GLY A 189 5.19 -9.67 37.55
N ALA A 190 4.17 -10.41 37.07
CA ALA A 190 3.09 -11.03 37.86
C ALA A 190 3.32 -12.53 37.97
#